data_88915d46b16b7fe7f909f2bc67ce30f2
#
_entry.id   88915d46b16b7fe7f909f2bc67ce30f2
#
_cell.length_a   1.000
_cell.length_b   1.000
_cell.length_c   1.000
_cell.angle_alpha   90.00
_cell.angle_beta   90.00
_cell.angle_gamma   90.00
#
_symmetry.space_group_name_H-M   'P 1'
#
loop_
_entity.id
_entity.type
_entity.pdbx_description
1 polymer ?
#
loop_
_entity_poly.entity_id
_entity_poly.type
_entity_poly.pdbx_seq_one_letter_code
_entity_poly.pdbx_strand_id
1 'polypeptide(L)'
;ANIVRRKIENQAACLQFSKRKGVDRMESYARRVRSGDAENLEGQAAAYYFVQLFGPGFHRAEERWANAALDYGYAVLRGAIARGLVAHGLHPTVGLFHDSEQNAFNLADDLIEPFRPLVDLHVFKHPAMVEGDLSPTDKAELVALLNVDVGMPQGRMSALSAIEYAVESLARLFEEDDSTLELPVLIGLEPHRLEC
;
A
#
# COMPACT_ATOMS: atom_id res chain seq x y z
N ALA A 1 11.09 -1.87 -9.94
CA ALA A 1 11.94 -1.36 -8.84
C ALA A 1 11.26 -0.27 -8.02
N ASN A 2 10.73 0.79 -8.63
CA ASN A 2 10.21 1.97 -7.90
C ASN A 2 9.02 1.63 -6.99
N ILE A 3 8.08 0.80 -7.44
CA ILE A 3 6.92 0.35 -6.65
C ILE A 3 7.39 -0.39 -5.39
N VAL A 4 8.24 -1.40 -5.55
CA VAL A 4 8.76 -2.21 -4.42
C VAL A 4 9.57 -1.34 -3.45
N ARG A 5 10.43 -0.46 -3.97
CA ARG A 5 11.19 0.48 -3.13
C ARG A 5 10.25 1.37 -2.31
N ARG A 6 9.25 1.99 -2.94
CA ARG A 6 8.28 2.85 -2.25
C ARG A 6 7.45 2.09 -1.22
N LYS A 7 7.04 0.86 -1.52
CA LYS A 7 6.40 -0.03 -0.54
C LYS A 7 7.27 -0.17 0.71
N ILE A 8 8.55 -0.53 0.55
CA ILE A 8 9.46 -0.76 1.68
C ILE A 8 9.73 0.54 2.45
N GLU A 9 9.87 1.68 1.77
CA GLU A 9 9.97 3.00 2.40
C GLU A 9 8.74 3.33 3.24
N ASN A 10 7.55 3.08 2.73
CA ASN A 10 6.30 3.29 3.45
C ASN A 10 6.11 2.29 4.61
N GLN A 11 6.60 1.06 4.49
CA GLN A 11 6.68 0.12 5.61
C GLN A 11 7.63 0.62 6.71
N ALA A 12 8.78 1.20 6.35
CA ALA A 12 9.67 1.85 7.31
C ALA A 12 8.99 3.01 8.03
N ALA A 13 8.29 3.88 7.28
CA ALA A 13 7.49 4.97 7.86
C ALA A 13 6.37 4.44 8.78
N CYS A 14 5.70 3.34 8.40
CA CYS A 14 4.69 2.70 9.24
C CYS A 14 5.29 2.22 10.59
N LEU A 15 6.47 1.59 10.59
CA LEU A 15 7.18 1.23 11.82
C LEU A 15 7.52 2.46 12.66
N GLN A 16 7.94 3.56 12.04
CA GLN A 16 8.24 4.82 12.73
C GLN A 16 6.98 5.40 13.39
N PHE A 17 5.86 5.52 12.66
CA PHE A 17 4.59 6.00 13.21
C PHE A 17 4.00 5.09 14.29
N SER A 18 4.34 3.81 14.23
CA SER A 18 3.96 2.80 15.23
C SER A 18 4.93 2.71 16.42
N LYS A 19 5.99 3.53 16.42
CA LYS A 19 7.08 3.50 17.42
C LYS A 19 7.70 2.09 17.56
N ARG A 20 7.79 1.37 16.46
CA ARG A 20 8.40 0.03 16.38
C ARG A 20 9.86 0.12 15.97
N LYS A 21 10.63 -0.93 16.28
CA LYS A 21 12.03 -1.07 15.88
C LYS A 21 12.13 -1.52 14.43
N GLY A 22 13.31 -1.36 13.84
CA GLY A 22 13.62 -1.94 12.53
C GLY A 22 13.56 -0.99 11.35
N VAL A 23 13.32 0.30 11.57
CA VAL A 23 13.27 1.34 10.52
C VAL A 23 14.55 1.32 9.67
N ASP A 24 15.75 1.40 10.30
CA ASP A 24 17.05 1.42 9.59
C ASP A 24 17.24 0.20 8.67
N ARG A 25 16.78 -0.97 9.13
CA ARG A 25 16.86 -2.20 8.33
C ARG A 25 15.92 -2.16 7.13
N MET A 26 14.70 -1.66 7.31
CA MET A 26 13.75 -1.46 6.20
C MET A 26 14.31 -0.47 5.17
N GLU A 27 14.88 0.66 5.61
CA GLU A 27 15.55 1.62 4.72
C GLU A 27 16.75 1.00 3.98
N SER A 28 17.51 0.12 4.66
CA SER A 28 18.59 -0.62 4.00
C SER A 28 18.07 -1.55 2.89
N TYR A 29 16.95 -2.23 3.11
CA TYR A 29 16.30 -3.01 2.06
C TYR A 29 15.86 -2.12 0.90
N ALA A 30 15.17 -0.99 1.16
CA ALA A 30 14.70 -0.07 0.13
C ALA A 30 15.83 0.45 -0.78
N ARG A 31 16.99 0.82 -0.19
CA ARG A 31 18.17 1.29 -0.94
C ARG A 31 18.78 0.22 -1.85
N ARG A 32 18.62 -1.06 -1.52
CA ARG A 32 19.19 -2.19 -2.29
C ARG A 32 18.28 -2.68 -3.40
N VAL A 33 16.98 -2.33 -3.39
CA VAL A 33 16.04 -2.77 -4.43
C VAL A 33 16.51 -2.33 -5.81
N ARG A 34 16.66 -3.30 -6.71
CA ARG A 34 17.02 -3.12 -8.12
C ARG A 34 15.93 -3.67 -9.03
N SER A 35 16.01 -3.38 -10.32
CA SER A 35 15.08 -3.94 -11.31
C SER A 35 15.12 -5.47 -11.27
N GLY A 36 13.91 -6.08 -11.27
CA GLY A 36 13.76 -7.55 -11.20
C GLY A 36 13.86 -8.16 -9.81
N ASP A 37 14.22 -7.38 -8.76
CA ASP A 37 14.36 -7.83 -7.35
C ASP A 37 15.00 -9.22 -7.18
N ALA A 38 16.11 -9.47 -7.87
CA ALA A 38 16.78 -10.78 -7.90
C ALA A 38 17.15 -11.32 -6.51
N GLU A 39 17.31 -10.44 -5.52
CA GLU A 39 17.59 -10.81 -4.13
C GLU A 39 16.30 -11.10 -3.33
N ASN A 40 15.11 -10.97 -3.93
CA ASN A 40 13.81 -11.06 -3.24
C ASN A 40 13.75 -10.17 -1.98
N LEU A 41 14.19 -8.93 -2.11
CA LEU A 41 14.21 -7.97 -1.00
C LEU A 41 12.80 -7.60 -0.56
N GLU A 42 11.83 -7.62 -1.48
CA GLU A 42 10.43 -7.43 -1.17
C GLU A 42 9.92 -8.48 -0.17
N GLY A 43 10.15 -9.77 -0.45
CA GLY A 43 9.75 -10.86 0.43
C GLY A 43 10.46 -10.82 1.78
N GLN A 44 11.78 -10.53 1.78
CA GLN A 44 12.56 -10.39 3.01
C GLN A 44 12.08 -9.21 3.86
N ALA A 45 11.82 -8.06 3.23
CA ALA A 45 11.31 -6.88 3.90
C ALA A 45 9.92 -7.13 4.49
N ALA A 46 8.99 -7.75 3.73
CA ALA A 46 7.65 -8.06 4.20
C ALA A 46 7.67 -9.00 5.42
N ALA A 47 8.44 -10.08 5.36
CA ALA A 47 8.58 -11.02 6.47
C ALA A 47 9.12 -10.32 7.73
N TYR A 48 10.15 -9.50 7.58
CA TYR A 48 10.70 -8.74 8.70
C TYR A 48 9.71 -7.70 9.24
N TYR A 49 9.09 -6.93 8.35
CA TYR A 49 8.17 -5.85 8.69
C TYR A 49 6.97 -6.31 9.52
N PHE A 50 6.26 -7.38 9.12
CA PHE A 50 5.08 -7.85 9.85
C PHE A 50 5.43 -8.34 11.25
N VAL A 51 6.59 -8.98 11.42
CA VAL A 51 7.09 -9.38 12.76
C VAL A 51 7.39 -8.15 13.63
N GLN A 52 7.98 -7.08 13.06
CA GLN A 52 8.23 -5.86 13.82
C GLN A 52 6.93 -5.13 14.18
N LEU A 53 5.98 -5.07 13.26
CA LEU A 53 4.74 -4.33 13.45
C LEU A 53 3.80 -5.03 14.43
N PHE A 54 3.49 -6.30 14.19
CA PHE A 54 2.46 -7.05 14.94
C PHE A 54 3.02 -8.04 15.97
N GLY A 55 4.33 -8.27 15.96
CA GLY A 55 5.01 -9.19 16.88
C GLY A 55 5.34 -10.55 16.26
N PRO A 56 6.20 -11.36 16.95
CA PRO A 56 6.75 -12.60 16.39
C PRO A 56 5.73 -13.73 16.20
N GLY A 57 4.56 -13.64 16.81
CA GLY A 57 3.46 -14.60 16.65
C GLY A 57 2.45 -14.21 15.58
N PHE A 58 2.70 -13.18 14.80
CA PHE A 58 1.78 -12.76 13.76
C PHE A 58 2.03 -13.51 12.44
N HIS A 59 1.01 -14.22 11.97
CA HIS A 59 1.04 -14.93 10.69
C HIS A 59 -0.13 -14.50 9.81
N ARG A 60 0.17 -14.08 8.59
CA ARG A 60 -0.84 -13.59 7.63
C ARG A 60 -1.89 -14.62 7.22
N ALA A 61 -1.59 -15.92 7.35
CA ALA A 61 -2.51 -17.00 7.00
C ALA A 61 -3.49 -17.39 8.12
N GLU A 62 -3.37 -16.80 9.31
CA GLU A 62 -4.26 -17.13 10.43
C GLU A 62 -5.59 -16.38 10.36
N GLU A 63 -6.67 -17.05 10.73
CA GLU A 63 -7.99 -16.43 10.86
C GLU A 63 -8.02 -15.56 12.13
N ARG A 64 -7.69 -14.27 11.95
CA ARG A 64 -7.71 -13.25 12.99
C ARG A 64 -8.34 -11.97 12.45
N TRP A 65 -8.99 -11.21 13.32
CA TRP A 65 -9.55 -9.91 12.98
C TRP A 65 -8.56 -9.03 12.20
N ALA A 66 -7.30 -8.93 12.68
CA ALA A 66 -6.27 -8.13 12.02
C ALA A 66 -6.02 -8.55 10.57
N ASN A 67 -5.97 -9.86 10.27
CA ASN A 67 -5.81 -10.34 8.90
C ASN A 67 -7.03 -10.05 8.04
N ALA A 68 -8.24 -10.23 8.58
CA ALA A 68 -9.47 -9.88 7.89
C ALA A 68 -9.54 -8.37 7.60
N ALA A 69 -9.11 -7.52 8.56
CA ALA A 69 -9.05 -6.07 8.38
C ALA A 69 -8.02 -5.65 7.32
N LEU A 70 -6.82 -6.25 7.32
CA LEU A 70 -5.81 -6.04 6.30
C LEU A 70 -6.33 -6.42 4.91
N ASP A 71 -6.94 -7.62 4.79
CA ASP A 71 -7.44 -8.11 3.50
C ASP A 71 -8.60 -7.26 2.97
N TYR A 72 -9.52 -6.83 3.87
CA TYR A 72 -10.61 -5.94 3.48
C TYR A 72 -10.09 -4.57 3.05
N GLY A 73 -9.20 -3.95 3.82
CA GLY A 73 -8.62 -2.65 3.49
C GLY A 73 -7.83 -2.68 2.17
N TYR A 74 -7.06 -3.74 1.94
CA TYR A 74 -6.37 -3.93 0.66
C TYR A 74 -7.36 -4.12 -0.49
N ALA A 75 -8.45 -4.85 -0.29
CA ALA A 75 -9.48 -5.01 -1.32
C ALA A 75 -10.16 -3.67 -1.68
N VAL A 76 -10.39 -2.78 -0.70
CA VAL A 76 -10.92 -1.42 -0.93
C VAL A 76 -9.95 -0.60 -1.80
N LEU A 77 -8.66 -0.55 -1.42
CA LEU A 77 -7.64 0.17 -2.19
C LEU A 77 -7.48 -0.40 -3.60
N ARG A 78 -7.42 -1.73 -3.72
CA ARG A 78 -7.33 -2.42 -5.02
C ARG A 78 -8.51 -2.09 -5.92
N GLY A 79 -9.73 -2.05 -5.36
CA GLY A 79 -10.94 -1.67 -6.10
C GLY A 79 -10.88 -0.25 -6.64
N ALA A 80 -10.39 0.71 -5.83
CA ALA A 80 -10.19 2.09 -6.26
C ALA A 80 -9.15 2.20 -7.38
N ILE A 81 -8.01 1.49 -7.23
CA ILE A 81 -6.95 1.47 -8.26
C ILE A 81 -7.46 0.83 -9.55
N ALA A 82 -8.14 -0.32 -9.49
CA ALA A 82 -8.67 -1.01 -10.67
C ALA A 82 -9.66 -0.12 -11.44
N ARG A 83 -10.52 0.61 -10.72
CA ARG A 83 -11.40 1.61 -11.32
C ARG A 83 -10.63 2.72 -12.03
N GLY A 84 -9.59 3.27 -11.39
CA GLY A 84 -8.72 4.30 -11.97
C GLY A 84 -8.02 3.79 -13.24
N LEU A 85 -7.46 2.58 -13.21
CA LEU A 85 -6.80 1.96 -14.37
C LEU A 85 -7.75 1.87 -15.57
N VAL A 86 -8.96 1.36 -15.35
CA VAL A 86 -9.98 1.26 -16.45
C VAL A 86 -10.37 2.64 -16.96
N ALA A 87 -10.52 3.64 -16.08
CA ALA A 87 -10.87 5.01 -16.48
C ALA A 87 -9.78 5.66 -17.36
N HIS A 88 -8.51 5.26 -17.21
CA HIS A 88 -7.39 5.71 -18.04
C HIS A 88 -7.05 4.76 -19.20
N GLY A 89 -7.93 3.82 -19.53
CA GLY A 89 -7.74 2.89 -20.65
C GLY A 89 -6.71 1.80 -20.42
N LEU A 90 -6.25 1.62 -19.17
CA LEU A 90 -5.31 0.57 -18.80
C LEU A 90 -6.06 -0.69 -18.37
N HIS A 91 -5.54 -1.86 -18.79
CA HIS A 91 -6.16 -3.13 -18.45
C HIS A 91 -5.62 -3.66 -17.11
N PRO A 92 -6.47 -3.83 -16.06
CA PRO A 92 -5.99 -4.21 -14.73
C PRO A 92 -5.28 -5.56 -14.66
N THR A 93 -5.48 -6.45 -15.65
CA THR A 93 -4.91 -7.81 -15.66
C THR A 93 -3.45 -7.86 -16.13
N VAL A 94 -2.99 -6.86 -16.88
CA VAL A 94 -1.63 -6.86 -17.46
C VAL A 94 -0.67 -6.24 -16.46
N GLY A 95 -0.10 -7.05 -15.56
CA GLY A 95 0.81 -6.59 -14.52
C GLY A 95 2.20 -6.18 -15.04
N LEU A 96 2.91 -5.40 -14.22
CA LEU A 96 4.30 -5.02 -14.44
C LEU A 96 5.27 -6.02 -13.78
N PHE A 97 4.81 -6.68 -12.73
CA PHE A 97 5.57 -7.63 -11.90
C PHE A 97 4.76 -8.89 -11.59
N HIS A 98 3.48 -8.74 -11.20
CA HIS A 98 2.57 -9.86 -11.06
C HIS A 98 2.15 -10.37 -12.45
N ASP A 99 2.30 -11.68 -12.66
CA ASP A 99 2.04 -12.33 -13.96
C ASP A 99 1.27 -13.66 -13.75
N SER A 100 0.14 -13.58 -13.06
CA SER A 100 -0.75 -14.73 -12.88
C SER A 100 -1.88 -14.70 -13.90
N GLU A 101 -1.97 -15.72 -14.75
CA GLU A 101 -3.05 -15.87 -15.73
C GLU A 101 -4.44 -15.93 -15.09
N GLN A 102 -4.53 -16.33 -13.82
CA GLN A 102 -5.78 -16.44 -13.08
C GLN A 102 -6.17 -15.15 -12.34
N ASN A 103 -5.27 -14.15 -12.28
CA ASN A 103 -5.51 -12.92 -11.56
C ASN A 103 -5.99 -11.81 -12.51
N ALA A 104 -7.25 -11.40 -12.35
CA ALA A 104 -7.84 -10.30 -13.12
C ALA A 104 -7.32 -8.91 -12.71
N PHE A 105 -6.41 -8.81 -11.71
CA PHE A 105 -5.99 -7.57 -11.09
C PHE A 105 -4.47 -7.42 -10.96
N ASN A 106 -3.67 -8.10 -11.78
CA ASN A 106 -2.21 -8.07 -11.69
C ASN A 106 -1.64 -6.65 -11.61
N LEU A 107 -2.09 -5.73 -12.49
CA LEU A 107 -1.61 -4.34 -12.51
C LEU A 107 -2.09 -3.55 -11.27
N ALA A 108 -3.31 -3.81 -10.83
CA ALA A 108 -3.82 -3.20 -9.61
C ALA A 108 -3.07 -3.71 -8.37
N ASP A 109 -2.71 -5.01 -8.36
CA ASP A 109 -1.90 -5.60 -7.29
C ASP A 109 -0.46 -5.10 -7.29
N ASP A 110 0.10 -4.73 -8.44
CA ASP A 110 1.38 -4.03 -8.49
C ASP A 110 1.27 -2.61 -7.91
N LEU A 111 0.26 -1.87 -8.31
CA LEU A 111 0.15 -0.45 -7.97
C LEU A 111 -0.34 -0.21 -6.52
N ILE A 112 -1.02 -1.18 -5.90
CA ILE A 112 -1.46 -1.09 -4.50
C ILE A 112 -0.29 -1.14 -3.50
N GLU A 113 0.83 -1.76 -3.86
CA GLU A 113 1.90 -2.07 -2.93
C GLU A 113 2.38 -0.87 -2.09
N PRO A 114 2.61 0.34 -2.67
CA PRO A 114 2.97 1.52 -1.90
C PRO A 114 1.87 2.04 -0.97
N PHE A 115 0.59 1.69 -1.22
CA PHE A 115 -0.55 2.12 -0.41
C PHE A 115 -0.84 1.17 0.75
N ARG A 116 -0.43 -0.11 0.68
CA ARG A 116 -0.71 -1.12 1.74
C ARG A 116 -0.32 -0.66 3.14
N PRO A 117 0.83 0.01 3.39
CA PRO A 117 1.21 0.46 4.72
C PRO A 117 0.24 1.46 5.38
N LEU A 118 -0.63 2.12 4.61
CA LEU A 118 -1.71 2.95 5.14
C LEU A 118 -2.72 2.10 5.93
N VAL A 119 -3.12 0.97 5.34
CA VAL A 119 -4.02 -0.01 6.00
C VAL A 119 -3.32 -0.66 7.19
N ASP A 120 -2.04 -1.04 7.02
CA ASP A 120 -1.25 -1.68 8.08
C ASP A 120 -1.20 -0.80 9.34
N LEU A 121 -0.94 0.50 9.14
CA LEU A 121 -0.88 1.48 10.22
C LEU A 121 -2.24 1.65 10.92
N HIS A 122 -3.33 1.67 10.16
CA HIS A 122 -4.68 1.73 10.72
C HIS A 122 -4.99 0.50 11.56
N VAL A 123 -4.78 -0.70 11.01
CA VAL A 123 -5.02 -1.97 11.71
C VAL A 123 -4.17 -2.07 12.97
N PHE A 124 -2.89 -1.66 12.92
CA PHE A 124 -2.02 -1.64 14.08
C PHE A 124 -2.50 -0.69 15.19
N LYS A 125 -3.03 0.48 14.82
CA LYS A 125 -3.53 1.48 15.78
C LYS A 125 -4.92 1.18 16.32
N HIS A 126 -5.63 0.24 15.73
CA HIS A 126 -6.98 -0.10 16.18
C HIS A 126 -6.93 -0.69 17.60
N PRO A 127 -7.74 -0.18 18.56
CA PRO A 127 -7.65 -0.53 19.98
C PRO A 127 -8.01 -1.99 20.27
N ALA A 128 -8.69 -2.62 19.34
CA ALA A 128 -9.12 -3.99 19.47
C ALA A 128 -8.48 -4.86 18.38
N MET A 129 -7.37 -5.51 18.72
CA MET A 129 -7.03 -6.76 18.02
C MET A 129 -8.04 -7.84 18.50
N VAL A 130 -9.30 -7.66 18.11
CA VAL A 130 -10.42 -8.45 18.59
C VAL A 130 -10.44 -9.78 17.85
N GLU A 131 -10.74 -10.84 18.57
CA GLU A 131 -11.20 -12.09 17.99
C GLU A 131 -12.60 -11.87 17.40
N GLY A 132 -12.82 -12.30 16.18
CA GLY A 132 -14.12 -12.24 15.52
C GLY A 132 -14.11 -11.62 14.11
N ASP A 133 -15.28 -11.51 13.54
CA ASP A 133 -15.50 -10.94 12.21
C ASP A 133 -15.46 -9.41 12.23
N LEU A 134 -15.14 -8.82 11.09
CA LEU A 134 -15.19 -7.36 10.90
C LEU A 134 -16.63 -6.84 11.07
N SER A 135 -16.81 -5.92 12.00
CA SER A 135 -18.07 -5.22 12.17
C SER A 135 -18.35 -4.26 10.99
N PRO A 136 -19.62 -3.81 10.81
CA PRO A 136 -19.92 -2.75 9.85
C PRO A 136 -19.14 -1.44 10.11
N THR A 137 -18.85 -1.12 11.36
CA THR A 137 -18.05 0.04 11.75
C THR A 137 -16.60 -0.12 11.29
N ASP A 138 -15.97 -1.27 11.56
CA ASP A 138 -14.61 -1.56 11.11
C ASP A 138 -14.48 -1.43 9.58
N LYS A 139 -15.46 -1.96 8.84
CA LYS A 139 -15.51 -1.86 7.39
C LYS A 139 -15.63 -0.41 6.92
N ALA A 140 -16.48 0.40 7.59
CA ALA A 140 -16.64 1.82 7.27
C ALA A 140 -15.34 2.60 7.53
N GLU A 141 -14.64 2.33 8.62
CA GLU A 141 -13.35 2.93 8.94
C GLU A 141 -12.27 2.57 7.89
N LEU A 142 -12.23 1.30 7.46
CA LEU A 142 -11.31 0.86 6.41
C LEU A 142 -11.61 1.50 5.05
N VAL A 143 -12.89 1.71 4.70
CA VAL A 143 -13.29 2.48 3.51
C VAL A 143 -12.90 3.96 3.64
N ALA A 144 -13.03 4.54 4.83
CA ALA A 144 -12.66 5.93 5.10
C ALA A 144 -11.16 6.22 4.91
N LEU A 145 -10.31 5.19 4.87
CA LEU A 145 -8.88 5.35 4.54
C LEU A 145 -8.63 5.97 3.16
N LEU A 146 -9.57 5.86 2.23
CA LEU A 146 -9.52 6.58 0.95
C LEU A 146 -9.50 8.11 1.13
N ASN A 147 -9.98 8.62 2.26
CA ASN A 147 -10.01 10.05 2.60
C ASN A 147 -8.91 10.46 3.61
N VAL A 148 -7.90 9.62 3.82
CA VAL A 148 -6.75 9.94 4.67
C VAL A 148 -5.65 10.56 3.82
N ASP A 149 -4.90 11.52 4.41
CA ASP A 149 -3.80 12.20 3.75
C ASP A 149 -2.61 11.30 3.48
N VAL A 150 -2.10 11.39 2.26
CA VAL A 150 -0.79 10.87 1.85
C VAL A 150 0.02 11.97 1.17
N GLY A 151 1.34 11.83 1.17
CA GLY A 151 2.23 12.75 0.46
C GLY A 151 2.38 12.31 -1.00
N MET A 152 2.28 13.27 -1.92
CA MET A 152 2.60 13.09 -3.34
C MET A 152 3.55 14.21 -3.78
N PRO A 153 4.22 14.12 -4.94
CA PRO A 153 5.08 15.21 -5.43
C PRO A 153 4.40 16.57 -5.48
N GLN A 154 3.08 16.60 -5.73
CA GLN A 154 2.26 17.80 -5.79
C GLN A 154 1.86 18.36 -4.41
N GLY A 155 2.10 17.61 -3.34
CA GLY A 155 1.73 17.98 -1.98
C GLY A 155 0.89 16.91 -1.27
N ARG A 156 0.23 17.32 -0.20
CA ARG A 156 -0.71 16.45 0.55
C ARG A 156 -2.03 16.34 -0.19
N MET A 157 -2.56 15.13 -0.25
CA MET A 157 -3.88 14.87 -0.81
C MET A 157 -4.49 13.60 -0.24
N SER A 158 -5.79 13.37 -0.47
CA SER A 158 -6.43 12.13 -0.04
C SER A 158 -5.81 10.91 -0.75
N ALA A 159 -5.84 9.75 -0.10
CA ALA A 159 -5.38 8.51 -0.72
C ALA A 159 -6.13 8.20 -2.03
N LEU A 160 -7.41 8.56 -2.13
CA LEU A 160 -8.19 8.41 -3.36
C LEU A 160 -7.63 9.28 -4.49
N SER A 161 -7.36 10.57 -4.24
CA SER A 161 -6.73 11.46 -5.22
C SER A 161 -5.33 10.98 -5.59
N ALA A 162 -4.53 10.53 -4.61
CA ALA A 162 -3.20 9.98 -4.86
C ALA A 162 -3.24 8.72 -5.75
N ILE A 163 -4.26 7.87 -5.61
CA ILE A 163 -4.49 6.73 -6.50
C ILE A 163 -4.72 7.22 -7.94
N GLU A 164 -5.54 8.25 -8.15
CA GLU A 164 -5.80 8.81 -9.47
C GLU A 164 -4.52 9.38 -10.11
N TYR A 165 -3.73 10.14 -9.36
CA TYR A 165 -2.42 10.65 -9.82
C TYR A 165 -1.42 9.53 -10.12
N ALA A 166 -1.36 8.49 -9.28
CA ALA A 166 -0.48 7.36 -9.53
C ALA A 166 -0.84 6.61 -10.82
N VAL A 167 -2.14 6.39 -11.05
CA VAL A 167 -2.64 5.75 -12.27
C VAL A 167 -2.39 6.63 -13.50
N GLU A 168 -2.65 7.93 -13.42
CA GLU A 168 -2.38 8.88 -14.50
C GLU A 168 -0.88 8.91 -14.84
N SER A 169 0.00 8.96 -13.82
CA SER A 169 1.44 8.93 -14.05
C SER A 169 1.90 7.61 -14.67
N LEU A 170 1.25 6.49 -14.33
CA LEU A 170 1.50 5.21 -14.98
C LEU A 170 1.07 5.22 -16.45
N ALA A 171 -0.08 5.80 -16.79
CA ALA A 171 -0.54 5.93 -18.18
C ALA A 171 0.47 6.76 -18.99
N ARG A 172 0.94 7.89 -18.45
CA ARG A 172 1.97 8.72 -19.10
C ARG A 172 3.27 7.97 -19.38
N LEU A 173 3.68 7.03 -18.51
CA LEU A 173 4.88 6.20 -18.74
C LEU A 173 4.81 5.36 -20.01
N PHE A 174 3.63 5.04 -20.50
CA PHE A 174 3.45 4.31 -21.76
C PHE A 174 3.44 5.22 -22.99
N GLU A 175 3.28 6.52 -22.80
CA GLU A 175 3.16 7.51 -23.86
C GLU A 175 4.42 8.39 -24.02
N GLU A 176 5.16 8.61 -22.92
CA GLU A 176 6.26 9.57 -22.84
C GLU A 176 7.51 8.94 -22.19
N ASP A 177 8.65 8.96 -22.90
CA ASP A 177 9.90 8.35 -22.45
C ASP A 177 10.51 9.00 -21.18
N ASP A 178 10.25 10.29 -20.94
CA ASP A 178 10.82 11.05 -19.82
C ASP A 178 9.88 11.16 -18.59
N SER A 179 8.75 10.45 -18.60
CA SER A 179 7.82 10.48 -17.49
C SER A 179 8.29 9.61 -16.31
N THR A 180 7.83 9.92 -15.10
CA THR A 180 8.14 9.17 -13.87
C THR A 180 6.89 8.70 -13.18
N LEU A 181 6.92 7.47 -12.65
CA LEU A 181 5.83 6.94 -11.85
C LEU A 181 5.76 7.67 -10.49
N GLU A 182 4.66 8.34 -10.24
CA GLU A 182 4.39 9.07 -9.01
C GLU A 182 3.71 8.14 -8.00
N LEU A 183 4.30 7.98 -6.84
CA LEU A 183 3.86 7.03 -5.83
C LEU A 183 3.72 7.71 -4.46
N PRO A 184 2.72 7.29 -3.64
CA PRO A 184 2.43 7.92 -2.37
C PRO A 184 3.54 7.71 -1.35
N VAL A 185 3.68 8.69 -0.45
CA VAL A 185 4.46 8.61 0.79
C VAL A 185 3.50 8.55 1.96
N LEU A 186 3.69 7.59 2.86
CA LEU A 186 2.93 7.51 4.10
C LEU A 186 3.35 8.64 5.05
N ILE A 187 2.41 9.53 5.39
CA ILE A 187 2.63 10.68 6.27
C ILE A 187 1.83 10.62 7.59
N GLY A 188 1.11 9.53 7.83
CA GLY A 188 0.29 9.29 9.02
C GLY A 188 -1.12 8.85 8.67
N LEU A 189 -2.06 9.07 9.59
CA LEU A 189 -3.50 8.76 9.45
C LEU A 189 -4.38 10.00 9.71
N GLU A 190 -3.96 11.15 9.21
CA GLU A 190 -4.77 12.38 9.35
C GLU A 190 -5.85 12.40 8.27
N PRO A 191 -7.13 12.61 8.64
CA PRO A 191 -8.19 12.78 7.66
C PRO A 191 -7.90 13.97 6.75
N HIS A 192 -8.13 13.79 5.45
CA HIS A 192 -7.99 14.87 4.47
C HIS A 192 -8.98 15.99 4.78
N ARG A 193 -8.49 17.21 4.88
CA ARG A 193 -9.30 18.42 5.05
C ARG A 193 -9.17 19.24 3.78
N LEU A 194 -10.30 19.55 3.16
CA LEU A 194 -10.33 20.56 2.10
C LEU A 194 -9.89 21.88 2.72
N GLU A 195 -8.79 22.45 2.27
CA GLU A 195 -8.42 23.82 2.60
C GLU A 195 -9.45 24.75 1.91
N CYS A 196 -10.21 25.49 2.72
CA CYS A 196 -11.19 26.48 2.24
C CYS A 196 -10.51 27.77 1.81
#